data_0a25c1578407df73c0a0e500ad054afd
#
_entry.id   0a25c1578407df73c0a0e500ad054afd
#
_cell.length_a   1.000
_cell.length_b   1.000
_cell.length_c   1.000
_cell.angle_alpha   90.00
_cell.angle_beta   90.00
_cell.angle_gamma   90.00
#
_symmetry.space_group_name_H-M   'P 1'
#
loop_
_entity.id
_entity.type
_entity.pdbx_description
1 polymer ?
#
loop_
_entity_poly.entity_id
_entity_poly.type
_entity_poly.pdbx_seq_one_letter_code
_entity_poly.pdbx_strand_id
1 'polypeptide(L)'
;MPIGYILRGSEPIPPALALDLFTWSRYAEASADRAGAYCARDLQSVARALFKLASGISDDRVVQFDLDEFLRQVDDMLAFDEEPGQGAPQQDWFLTHPFSPLRVKALKIFHESDLMCSGGMSKTQLEDSVRQVMRVMEPDYMKGKTDSTRAMRHLFLAGAITIADAHEGISDQEREVIKKFFEKGYSLEKLDSNRLREVLPERIADAKELTGLAQRMQVVRDICIVAQAERPIAAVEADLLNQIASKLELPTNFVTQCLEGSIELD
;
A
#
# COMPACT_ATOMS: atom_id res chain seq x y z
N MET A 1 -1.85 3.55 -19.78
CA MET A 1 -0.44 3.40 -20.20
C MET A 1 0.34 2.94 -19.00
N PRO A 2 1.10 1.86 -19.08
CA PRO A 2 1.97 1.48 -17.97
C PRO A 2 2.99 2.59 -17.73
N ILE A 3 3.15 3.00 -16.48
CA ILE A 3 4.14 4.01 -16.04
C ILE A 3 5.55 3.58 -16.51
N GLY A 4 5.85 2.28 -16.52
CA GLY A 4 7.09 1.71 -17.00
C GLY A 4 7.45 2.07 -18.45
N TYR A 5 6.46 2.37 -19.31
CA TYR A 5 6.75 2.82 -20.67
C TYR A 5 7.24 4.27 -20.72
N ILE A 6 6.74 5.13 -19.83
CA ILE A 6 7.14 6.55 -19.72
C ILE A 6 8.54 6.66 -19.11
N LEU A 7 8.91 5.71 -18.25
CA LEU A 7 10.12 5.72 -17.44
C LEU A 7 11.24 4.83 -17.97
N ARG A 8 11.18 4.34 -19.21
CA ARG A 8 12.27 3.64 -19.90
C ARG A 8 13.47 4.56 -20.22
N GLY A 9 13.73 5.50 -19.33
CA GLY A 9 14.96 6.27 -19.29
C GLY A 9 16.02 5.54 -18.46
N SER A 10 17.26 5.75 -18.75
CA SER A 10 18.44 5.09 -18.19
C SER A 10 18.76 5.42 -16.72
N GLU A 11 17.93 6.17 -16.03
CA GLU A 11 18.16 6.53 -14.62
C GLU A 11 17.11 5.90 -13.71
N PRO A 12 17.51 5.33 -12.57
CA PRO A 12 16.56 4.80 -11.59
C PRO A 12 15.68 5.93 -11.04
N ILE A 13 14.39 5.66 -10.89
CA ILE A 13 13.42 6.61 -10.35
C ILE A 13 13.73 6.83 -8.88
N PRO A 14 13.81 8.08 -8.40
CA PRO A 14 13.94 8.36 -6.99
C PRO A 14 12.80 7.69 -6.19
N PRO A 15 13.09 6.97 -5.08
CA PRO A 15 12.08 6.26 -4.30
C PRO A 15 10.90 7.13 -3.85
N ALA A 16 11.16 8.39 -3.52
CA ALA A 16 10.09 9.36 -3.18
C ALA A 16 9.11 9.58 -4.35
N LEU A 17 9.62 9.66 -5.59
CA LEU A 17 8.79 9.78 -6.78
C LEU A 17 8.04 8.47 -7.08
N ALA A 18 8.67 7.31 -6.83
CA ALA A 18 8.03 6.02 -7.00
C ALA A 18 6.78 5.88 -6.10
N LEU A 19 6.85 6.30 -4.83
CA LEU A 19 5.70 6.30 -3.93
C LEU A 19 4.55 7.19 -4.44
N ASP A 20 4.88 8.38 -4.94
CA ASP A 20 3.88 9.28 -5.55
C ASP A 20 3.26 8.66 -6.81
N LEU A 21 4.06 8.00 -7.64
CA LEU A 21 3.61 7.32 -8.86
C LEU A 21 2.73 6.09 -8.57
N PHE A 22 3.03 5.29 -7.55
CA PHE A 22 2.16 4.20 -7.12
C PHE A 22 0.79 4.71 -6.65
N THR A 23 0.78 5.78 -5.86
CA THR A 23 -0.47 6.40 -5.43
C THR A 23 -1.25 6.93 -6.63
N TRP A 24 -0.57 7.64 -7.54
CA TRP A 24 -1.18 8.13 -8.77
C TRP A 24 -1.73 7.00 -9.64
N SER A 25 -0.98 5.90 -9.80
CA SER A 25 -1.41 4.74 -10.60
C SER A 25 -2.72 4.15 -10.08
N ARG A 26 -2.86 3.95 -8.77
CA ARG A 26 -4.11 3.46 -8.17
C ARG A 26 -5.31 4.36 -8.46
N TYR A 27 -5.12 5.68 -8.35
CA TYR A 27 -6.19 6.63 -8.66
C TYR A 27 -6.46 6.74 -10.16
N ALA A 28 -5.44 6.56 -11.01
CA ALA A 28 -5.61 6.52 -12.46
C ALA A 28 -6.47 5.33 -12.90
N GLU A 29 -6.28 4.15 -12.28
CA GLU A 29 -7.14 3.00 -12.55
C GLU A 29 -8.59 3.22 -12.12
N ALA A 30 -8.82 3.74 -10.92
CA ALA A 30 -10.17 4.10 -10.48
C ALA A 30 -10.82 5.12 -11.43
N SER A 31 -10.03 6.04 -12.00
CA SER A 31 -10.52 7.01 -12.99
C SER A 31 -10.83 6.35 -14.34
N ALA A 32 -10.01 5.40 -14.79
CA ALA A 32 -10.27 4.62 -16.00
C ALA A 32 -11.53 3.76 -15.87
N ASP A 33 -11.71 3.12 -14.70
CA ASP A 33 -12.91 2.34 -14.39
C ASP A 33 -14.18 3.21 -14.45
N ARG A 34 -14.15 4.43 -13.88
CA ARG A 34 -15.24 5.39 -13.96
C ARG A 34 -15.58 5.77 -15.39
N ALA A 35 -14.57 5.98 -16.23
CA ALA A 35 -14.79 6.27 -17.65
C ALA A 35 -15.47 5.09 -18.35
N GLY A 36 -15.03 3.86 -18.09
CA GLY A 36 -15.66 2.64 -18.58
C GLY A 36 -17.12 2.50 -18.12
N ALA A 37 -17.39 2.72 -16.83
CA ALA A 37 -18.73 2.67 -16.27
C ALA A 37 -19.64 3.76 -16.83
N TYR A 38 -19.12 4.96 -17.06
CA TYR A 38 -19.86 6.05 -17.69
C TYR A 38 -20.31 5.68 -19.11
N CYS A 39 -19.43 5.02 -19.87
CA CYS A 39 -19.77 4.56 -21.22
C CYS A 39 -20.76 3.38 -21.21
N ALA A 40 -20.54 2.40 -20.33
CA ALA A 40 -21.36 1.18 -20.26
C ALA A 40 -22.75 1.42 -19.67
N ARG A 41 -22.89 2.37 -18.75
CA ARG A 41 -24.14 2.66 -18.00
C ARG A 41 -24.71 1.44 -17.24
N ASP A 42 -23.90 0.41 -17.06
CA ASP A 42 -24.28 -0.85 -16.41
C ASP A 42 -23.17 -1.29 -15.44
N LEU A 43 -23.41 -1.06 -14.14
CA LEU A 43 -22.49 -1.41 -13.07
C LEU A 43 -22.19 -2.91 -13.02
N GLN A 44 -23.20 -3.75 -13.22
CA GLN A 44 -23.04 -5.21 -13.11
C GLN A 44 -22.11 -5.74 -14.20
N SER A 45 -22.25 -5.27 -15.43
CA SER A 45 -21.38 -5.67 -16.53
C SER A 45 -19.94 -5.23 -16.31
N VAL A 46 -19.71 -4.01 -15.80
CA VAL A 46 -18.35 -3.51 -15.51
C VAL A 46 -17.73 -4.27 -14.34
N ALA A 47 -18.48 -4.49 -13.27
CA ALA A 47 -18.01 -5.27 -12.12
C ALA A 47 -17.66 -6.71 -12.51
N ARG A 48 -18.47 -7.36 -13.35
CA ARG A 48 -18.18 -8.70 -13.90
C ARG A 48 -16.91 -8.70 -14.76
N ALA A 49 -16.70 -7.66 -15.57
CA ALA A 49 -15.47 -7.53 -16.35
C ALA A 49 -14.23 -7.42 -15.48
N LEU A 50 -14.28 -6.61 -14.41
CA LEU A 50 -13.20 -6.50 -13.42
C LEU A 50 -12.94 -7.82 -12.69
N PHE A 51 -14.00 -8.53 -12.32
CA PHE A 51 -13.88 -9.86 -11.72
C PHE A 51 -13.18 -10.86 -12.67
N LYS A 52 -13.59 -10.89 -13.95
CA LYS A 52 -12.94 -11.77 -14.95
C LYS A 52 -11.48 -11.40 -15.18
N LEU A 53 -11.14 -10.13 -15.22
CA LEU A 53 -9.76 -9.66 -15.34
C LEU A 53 -8.90 -10.08 -14.15
N ALA A 54 -9.43 -9.94 -12.93
CA ALA A 54 -8.69 -10.25 -11.71
C ALA A 54 -8.53 -11.76 -11.47
N SER A 55 -9.58 -12.54 -11.72
CA SER A 55 -9.60 -13.98 -11.45
C SER A 55 -9.04 -14.83 -12.59
N GLY A 56 -8.98 -14.29 -13.80
CA GLY A 56 -8.71 -15.07 -15.01
C GLY A 56 -9.85 -16.03 -15.41
N ILE A 57 -10.96 -16.06 -14.64
CA ILE A 57 -12.09 -16.94 -14.88
C ILE A 57 -13.07 -16.26 -15.85
N SER A 58 -13.08 -16.71 -17.09
CA SER A 58 -13.96 -16.15 -18.14
C SER A 58 -15.26 -16.93 -18.34
N ASP A 59 -15.33 -18.17 -17.86
CA ASP A 59 -16.49 -19.06 -18.08
C ASP A 59 -17.50 -18.92 -16.93
N ASP A 60 -18.65 -18.33 -17.23
CA ASP A 60 -19.75 -18.13 -16.26
C ASP A 60 -20.39 -19.44 -15.75
N ARG A 61 -20.05 -20.61 -16.35
CA ARG A 61 -20.44 -21.92 -15.85
C ARG A 61 -19.60 -22.38 -14.66
N VAL A 62 -18.40 -21.83 -14.52
CA VAL A 62 -17.46 -22.16 -13.43
C VAL A 62 -17.78 -21.33 -12.19
N VAL A 63 -18.07 -20.04 -12.37
CA VAL A 63 -18.40 -19.12 -11.27
C VAL A 63 -19.54 -18.21 -11.68
N GLN A 64 -20.60 -18.21 -10.90
CA GLN A 64 -21.66 -17.21 -11.02
C GLN A 64 -21.23 -15.96 -10.25
N PHE A 65 -21.09 -14.84 -10.97
CA PHE A 65 -20.74 -13.56 -10.35
C PHE A 65 -21.98 -12.95 -9.68
N ASP A 66 -21.90 -12.76 -8.36
CA ASP A 66 -22.87 -12.01 -7.57
C ASP A 66 -22.23 -10.69 -7.11
N LEU A 67 -22.84 -9.57 -7.52
CA LEU A 67 -22.31 -8.23 -7.24
C LEU A 67 -22.41 -7.89 -5.75
N ASP A 68 -23.50 -8.25 -5.09
CA ASP A 68 -23.72 -7.90 -3.69
C ASP A 68 -22.78 -8.70 -2.78
N GLU A 69 -22.56 -9.99 -3.07
CA GLU A 69 -21.58 -10.82 -2.38
C GLU A 69 -20.15 -10.28 -2.59
N PHE A 70 -19.83 -9.84 -3.80
CA PHE A 70 -18.52 -9.27 -4.10
C PHE A 70 -18.28 -7.95 -3.34
N LEU A 71 -19.30 -7.11 -3.22
CA LEU A 71 -19.23 -5.87 -2.46
C LEU A 71 -19.18 -6.10 -0.95
N ARG A 72 -19.86 -7.15 -0.45
CA ARG A 72 -19.81 -7.53 0.95
C ARG A 72 -18.40 -7.86 1.41
N GLN A 73 -17.57 -8.46 0.54
CA GLN A 73 -16.15 -8.70 0.84
C GLN A 73 -15.39 -7.41 1.17
N VAL A 74 -15.73 -6.29 0.51
CA VAL A 74 -15.12 -4.98 0.84
C VAL A 74 -15.59 -4.48 2.20
N ASP A 75 -16.87 -4.62 2.49
CA ASP A 75 -17.43 -4.19 3.77
C ASP A 75 -16.86 -5.01 4.91
N ASP A 76 -16.70 -6.32 4.72
CA ASP A 76 -16.01 -7.20 5.66
C ASP A 76 -14.53 -6.78 5.85
N MET A 77 -13.81 -6.48 4.76
CA MET A 77 -12.43 -5.99 4.85
C MET A 77 -12.33 -4.68 5.63
N LEU A 78 -13.25 -3.74 5.38
CA LEU A 78 -13.27 -2.46 6.10
C LEU A 78 -13.57 -2.63 7.58
N ALA A 79 -14.41 -3.62 7.93
CA ALA A 79 -14.73 -3.97 9.31
C ALA A 79 -13.56 -4.68 10.02
N PHE A 80 -12.79 -5.52 9.29
CA PHE A 80 -11.65 -6.28 9.83
C PHE A 80 -10.35 -5.46 9.93
N ASP A 81 -10.28 -4.26 9.40
CA ASP A 81 -9.11 -3.37 9.58
C ASP A 81 -8.88 -2.99 11.06
N GLU A 82 -9.83 -3.33 11.93
CA GLU A 82 -9.75 -3.18 13.38
C GLU A 82 -9.21 -4.42 14.11
N GLU A 83 -9.11 -5.60 13.45
CA GLU A 83 -8.65 -6.85 14.09
C GLU A 83 -7.32 -7.37 13.50
N PRO A 84 -6.32 -7.70 14.33
CA PRO A 84 -5.04 -8.24 13.86
C PRO A 84 -5.21 -9.60 13.15
N GLY A 85 -4.69 -9.72 11.93
CA GLY A 85 -4.57 -10.99 11.21
C GLY A 85 -5.75 -11.40 10.32
N GLN A 86 -6.82 -10.62 10.30
CA GLN A 86 -7.94 -10.83 9.39
C GLN A 86 -8.05 -9.63 8.43
N GLY A 87 -7.56 -9.76 7.25
CA GLY A 87 -7.60 -8.71 6.22
C GLY A 87 -7.68 -9.32 4.83
N ALA A 88 -7.71 -8.45 3.80
CA ALA A 88 -7.72 -8.87 2.41
C ALA A 88 -6.64 -9.90 2.08
N PRO A 89 -6.84 -10.74 1.05
CA PRO A 89 -5.85 -11.71 0.61
C PRO A 89 -4.48 -11.06 0.43
N GLN A 90 -3.48 -11.60 1.09
CA GLN A 90 -2.14 -11.01 1.28
C GLN A 90 -1.41 -10.65 -0.02
N GLN A 91 -1.78 -11.27 -1.13
CA GLN A 91 -1.15 -11.08 -2.43
C GLN A 91 -1.55 -9.76 -3.11
N ASP A 92 -2.73 -9.21 -2.81
CA ASP A 92 -3.28 -8.05 -3.52
C ASP A 92 -2.77 -6.70 -2.98
N TRP A 93 -2.22 -6.67 -1.76
CA TRP A 93 -1.67 -5.44 -1.14
C TRP A 93 -0.38 -4.94 -1.80
N PHE A 94 0.33 -5.85 -2.50
CA PHE A 94 1.62 -5.57 -3.14
C PHE A 94 1.50 -5.34 -4.65
N LEU A 95 0.29 -5.47 -5.20
CA LEU A 95 0.07 -5.26 -6.62
C LEU A 95 0.04 -3.76 -6.95
N THR A 96 0.52 -3.44 -8.13
CA THR A 96 0.41 -2.10 -8.74
C THR A 96 -1.04 -1.70 -9.02
N HIS A 97 -1.96 -2.68 -8.97
CA HIS A 97 -3.38 -2.53 -9.22
C HIS A 97 -4.19 -2.57 -7.93
N PRO A 98 -5.19 -1.69 -7.76
CA PRO A 98 -6.12 -1.78 -6.64
C PRO A 98 -6.85 -3.12 -6.62
N PHE A 99 -7.05 -3.66 -5.40
CA PHE A 99 -7.84 -4.87 -5.19
C PHE A 99 -9.22 -4.75 -5.85
N SER A 100 -9.60 -5.75 -6.67
CA SER A 100 -10.79 -5.67 -7.52
C SER A 100 -12.10 -5.35 -6.77
N PRO A 101 -12.37 -5.88 -5.56
CA PRO A 101 -13.54 -5.47 -4.79
C PRO A 101 -13.56 -3.98 -4.42
N LEU A 102 -12.42 -3.37 -4.10
CA LEU A 102 -12.32 -1.92 -3.84
C LEU A 102 -12.63 -1.10 -5.09
N ARG A 103 -12.17 -1.54 -6.26
CA ARG A 103 -12.50 -0.92 -7.55
C ARG A 103 -14.00 -0.98 -7.81
N VAL A 104 -14.64 -2.13 -7.61
CA VAL A 104 -16.08 -2.30 -7.77
C VAL A 104 -16.87 -1.47 -6.76
N LYS A 105 -16.42 -1.36 -5.50
CA LYS A 105 -17.03 -0.47 -4.51
C LYS A 105 -16.95 1.00 -4.93
N ALA A 106 -15.78 1.45 -5.42
CA ALA A 106 -15.61 2.80 -5.96
C ALA A 106 -16.52 3.06 -7.17
N LEU A 107 -16.73 2.06 -8.04
CA LEU A 107 -17.66 2.14 -9.16
C LEU A 107 -19.12 2.21 -8.72
N LYS A 108 -19.52 1.48 -7.67
CA LYS A 108 -20.87 1.58 -7.09
C LYS A 108 -21.12 3.01 -6.60
N ILE A 109 -20.19 3.58 -5.85
CA ILE A 109 -20.27 4.97 -5.37
C ILE A 109 -20.37 5.94 -6.56
N PHE A 110 -19.59 5.72 -7.63
CA PHE A 110 -19.66 6.52 -8.85
C PHE A 110 -21.01 6.40 -9.52
N HIS A 111 -21.60 5.20 -9.58
CA HIS A 111 -22.90 4.97 -10.20
C HIS A 111 -24.06 5.68 -9.47
N GLU A 112 -23.90 5.94 -8.17
CA GLU A 112 -24.85 6.68 -7.32
C GLU A 112 -24.63 8.20 -7.38
N SER A 113 -23.70 8.71 -8.18
CA SER A 113 -23.39 10.13 -8.31
C SER A 113 -24.25 10.86 -9.34
N ASP A 114 -24.28 12.19 -9.27
CA ASP A 114 -24.96 13.07 -10.24
C ASP A 114 -24.51 12.85 -11.70
N LEU A 115 -23.31 12.29 -11.90
CA LEU A 115 -22.80 11.95 -13.24
C LEU A 115 -23.53 10.76 -13.87
N MET A 116 -24.10 9.89 -13.07
CA MET A 116 -24.76 8.66 -13.50
C MET A 116 -26.27 8.71 -13.32
N CYS A 117 -26.76 9.33 -12.26
CA CYS A 117 -28.17 9.42 -11.94
C CYS A 117 -28.56 10.83 -11.50
N SER A 118 -29.70 11.32 -11.99
CA SER A 118 -30.20 12.65 -11.62
C SER A 118 -30.56 12.71 -10.13
N GLY A 119 -30.04 13.71 -9.41
CA GLY A 119 -30.24 13.85 -7.97
C GLY A 119 -29.36 12.94 -7.13
N GLY A 120 -28.31 12.36 -7.72
CA GLY A 120 -27.35 11.54 -7.04
C GLY A 120 -26.36 12.34 -6.19
N MET A 121 -25.32 11.68 -5.72
CA MET A 121 -24.26 12.24 -4.91
C MET A 121 -23.47 13.31 -5.67
N SER A 122 -23.22 14.46 -5.03
CA SER A 122 -22.42 15.54 -5.62
C SER A 122 -20.98 15.10 -5.88
N LYS A 123 -20.29 15.80 -6.79
CA LYS A 123 -18.89 15.51 -7.11
C LYS A 123 -17.98 15.51 -5.86
N THR A 124 -18.16 16.45 -4.94
CA THR A 124 -17.35 16.53 -3.71
C THR A 124 -17.59 15.30 -2.83
N GLN A 125 -18.84 14.93 -2.62
CA GLN A 125 -19.20 13.73 -1.84
C GLN A 125 -18.68 12.45 -2.50
N LEU A 126 -18.77 12.35 -3.83
CA LEU A 126 -18.22 11.25 -4.60
C LEU A 126 -16.72 11.10 -4.36
N GLU A 127 -15.94 12.18 -4.51
CA GLU A 127 -14.49 12.14 -4.35
C GLU A 127 -14.09 11.80 -2.92
N ASP A 128 -14.81 12.30 -1.91
CA ASP A 128 -14.54 11.99 -0.52
C ASP A 128 -14.86 10.52 -0.19
N SER A 129 -15.99 10.00 -0.68
CA SER A 129 -16.39 8.60 -0.48
C SER A 129 -15.42 7.63 -1.17
N VAL A 130 -15.01 7.91 -2.41
CA VAL A 130 -14.03 7.06 -3.11
C VAL A 130 -12.67 7.13 -2.44
N ARG A 131 -12.25 8.31 -1.96
CA ARG A 131 -11.00 8.45 -1.19
C ARG A 131 -11.02 7.59 0.09
N GLN A 132 -12.16 7.49 0.78
CA GLN A 132 -12.30 6.62 1.94
C GLN A 132 -12.09 5.14 1.58
N VAL A 133 -12.70 4.67 0.48
CA VAL A 133 -12.50 3.30 0.00
C VAL A 133 -11.05 3.05 -0.38
N MET A 134 -10.42 3.97 -1.11
CA MET A 134 -9.04 3.81 -1.57
C MET A 134 -8.01 3.89 -0.44
N ARG A 135 -8.34 4.55 0.68
CA ARG A 135 -7.47 4.62 1.87
C ARG A 135 -7.13 3.27 2.47
N VAL A 136 -7.97 2.26 2.29
CA VAL A 136 -7.67 0.88 2.73
C VAL A 136 -6.40 0.35 2.07
N MET A 137 -6.04 0.88 0.91
CA MET A 137 -4.82 0.53 0.18
C MET A 137 -3.63 1.44 0.47
N GLU A 138 -3.85 2.54 1.18
CA GLU A 138 -2.76 3.39 1.64
C GLU A 138 -2.19 2.81 2.94
N PRO A 139 -0.89 2.95 3.19
CA PRO A 139 -0.30 2.52 4.46
C PRO A 139 -0.80 3.42 5.61
N ASP A 140 -2.06 3.20 6.04
CA ASP A 140 -2.75 4.03 7.04
C ASP A 140 -2.25 3.76 8.48
N TYR A 141 -1.32 2.78 8.64
CA TYR A 141 -0.70 2.49 9.92
C TYR A 141 0.04 3.71 10.52
N MET A 142 0.41 4.68 9.68
CA MET A 142 1.05 5.92 10.16
C MET A 142 0.15 6.78 11.03
N LYS A 143 -1.17 6.61 10.97
CA LYS A 143 -2.12 7.32 11.84
C LYS A 143 -2.21 6.72 13.25
N GLY A 144 -1.81 5.45 13.42
CA GLY A 144 -1.70 4.79 14.71
C GLY A 144 -3.00 4.75 15.51
N LYS A 145 -4.15 4.54 14.86
CA LYS A 145 -5.47 4.55 15.50
C LYS A 145 -5.74 3.30 16.33
N THR A 146 -5.29 2.14 15.89
CA THR A 146 -5.43 0.85 16.57
C THR A 146 -4.09 0.42 17.17
N ASP A 147 -4.09 -0.58 18.05
CA ASP A 147 -2.85 -1.10 18.64
C ASP A 147 -1.95 -1.70 17.57
N SER A 148 -2.51 -2.42 16.60
CA SER A 148 -1.76 -2.96 15.47
C SER A 148 -1.13 -1.86 14.60
N THR A 149 -1.89 -0.83 14.23
CA THR A 149 -1.35 0.28 13.44
C THR A 149 -0.34 1.12 14.21
N ARG A 150 -0.47 1.24 15.55
CA ARG A 150 0.56 1.85 16.41
C ARG A 150 1.85 1.03 16.43
N ALA A 151 1.73 -0.31 16.57
CA ALA A 151 2.88 -1.21 16.53
C ALA A 151 3.61 -1.12 15.17
N MET A 152 2.87 -1.14 14.05
CA MET A 152 3.43 -0.97 12.71
C MET A 152 4.17 0.37 12.56
N ARG A 153 3.54 1.47 12.99
CA ARG A 153 4.16 2.81 12.93
C ARG A 153 5.43 2.90 13.77
N HIS A 154 5.42 2.35 14.98
CA HIS A 154 6.59 2.34 15.85
C HIS A 154 7.71 1.48 15.26
N LEU A 155 7.37 0.31 14.70
CA LEU A 155 8.33 -0.55 14.02
C LEU A 155 8.93 0.16 12.79
N PHE A 156 8.10 0.78 11.95
CA PHE A 156 8.57 1.53 10.79
C PHE A 156 9.56 2.62 11.20
N LEU A 157 9.18 3.45 12.19
CA LEU A 157 10.03 4.55 12.62
C LEU A 157 11.37 4.08 13.18
N ALA A 158 11.33 3.08 14.09
CA ALA A 158 12.53 2.53 14.68
C ALA A 158 13.41 1.82 13.65
N GLY A 159 12.80 1.03 12.76
CA GLY A 159 13.50 0.31 11.70
C GLY A 159 14.10 1.24 10.66
N ALA A 160 13.32 2.14 10.08
CA ALA A 160 13.77 3.06 9.04
C ALA A 160 14.91 3.97 9.52
N ILE A 161 14.79 4.55 10.71
CA ILE A 161 15.85 5.39 11.28
C ILE A 161 17.10 4.57 11.62
N THR A 162 16.94 3.34 12.16
CA THR A 162 18.09 2.49 12.48
C THR A 162 18.84 2.06 11.22
N ILE A 163 18.14 1.76 10.13
CA ILE A 163 18.74 1.40 8.84
C ILE A 163 19.45 2.61 8.23
N ALA A 164 18.76 3.73 8.09
CA ALA A 164 19.31 4.95 7.50
C ALA A 164 20.52 5.51 8.28
N ASP A 165 20.57 5.31 9.60
CA ASP A 165 21.68 5.76 10.45
C ASP A 165 22.82 4.70 10.56
N ALA A 166 22.69 3.55 9.90
CA ALA A 166 23.68 2.47 10.01
C ALA A 166 24.97 2.71 9.22
N HIS A 167 24.93 3.58 8.21
CA HIS A 167 26.05 3.91 7.34
C HIS A 167 26.12 5.43 7.16
N GLU A 168 27.17 6.07 7.64
CA GLU A 168 27.47 7.52 7.49
C GLU A 168 26.38 8.50 7.96
N GLY A 169 25.32 8.03 8.66
CA GLY A 169 24.20 8.83 9.14
C GLY A 169 23.08 8.97 8.10
N ILE A 170 21.96 9.57 8.50
CA ILE A 170 20.76 9.68 7.67
C ILE A 170 20.95 10.73 6.57
N SER A 171 20.95 10.33 5.32
CA SER A 171 21.08 11.23 4.15
C SER A 171 19.84 12.11 3.94
N ASP A 172 19.97 13.17 3.13
CA ASP A 172 18.85 14.04 2.78
C ASP A 172 17.78 13.30 1.95
N GLN A 173 18.20 12.36 1.09
CA GLN A 173 17.29 11.53 0.29
C GLN A 173 16.45 10.61 1.17
N GLU A 174 17.06 9.92 2.13
CA GLU A 174 16.35 9.09 3.10
C GLU A 174 15.41 9.91 3.98
N ARG A 175 15.83 11.10 4.41
CA ARG A 175 14.96 12.03 5.15
C ARG A 175 13.73 12.42 4.35
N GLU A 176 13.88 12.69 3.06
CA GLU A 176 12.77 13.01 2.18
C GLU A 176 11.81 11.84 2.01
N VAL A 177 12.32 10.63 1.80
CA VAL A 177 11.51 9.43 1.71
C VAL A 177 10.77 9.17 3.02
N ILE A 178 11.45 9.21 4.17
CA ILE A 178 10.80 9.02 5.47
C ILE A 178 9.70 10.06 5.69
N LYS A 179 9.93 11.34 5.36
CA LYS A 179 8.92 12.41 5.50
C LYS A 179 7.65 12.14 4.68
N LYS A 180 7.76 11.43 3.54
CA LYS A 180 6.60 11.07 2.69
C LYS A 180 5.61 10.13 3.38
N PHE A 181 6.08 9.33 4.35
CA PHE A 181 5.22 8.46 5.15
C PHE A 181 4.48 9.22 6.26
N PHE A 182 4.87 10.45 6.58
CA PHE A 182 4.25 11.22 7.64
C PHE A 182 3.43 12.38 7.10
N GLU A 183 2.45 12.85 7.89
CA GLU A 183 1.69 14.04 7.56
C GLU A 183 2.59 15.28 7.49
N LYS A 184 2.20 16.26 6.69
CA LYS A 184 2.95 17.51 6.54
C LYS A 184 3.19 18.16 7.91
N GLY A 185 4.45 18.46 8.22
CA GLY A 185 4.85 19.11 9.46
C GLY A 185 5.49 18.19 10.51
N TYR A 186 5.63 16.89 10.21
CA TYR A 186 6.40 15.98 11.08
C TYR A 186 7.89 16.31 11.02
N SER A 187 8.50 16.58 12.19
CA SER A 187 9.93 16.91 12.30
C SER A 187 10.75 15.69 12.68
N LEU A 188 11.61 15.24 11.78
CA LEU A 188 12.56 14.16 12.03
C LEU A 188 13.75 14.62 12.88
N GLU A 189 13.99 15.94 12.99
CA GLU A 189 15.13 16.52 13.72
C GLU A 189 15.07 16.29 15.23
N LYS A 190 13.87 15.95 15.75
CA LYS A 190 13.66 15.67 17.17
C LYS A 190 13.82 14.19 17.52
N LEU A 191 14.12 13.35 16.54
CA LEU A 191 14.28 11.92 16.75
C LEU A 191 15.70 11.60 17.22
N ASP A 192 15.78 10.81 18.28
CA ASP A 192 17.03 10.26 18.80
C ASP A 192 17.26 8.89 18.16
N SER A 193 18.19 8.80 17.20
CA SER A 193 18.52 7.56 16.48
C SER A 193 19.01 6.46 17.43
N ASN A 194 19.81 6.81 18.45
CA ASN A 194 20.31 5.84 19.40
C ASN A 194 19.17 5.21 20.21
N ARG A 195 18.25 6.04 20.70
CA ARG A 195 17.08 5.56 21.42
C ARG A 195 16.17 4.69 20.54
N LEU A 196 15.99 5.05 19.27
CA LEU A 196 15.17 4.25 18.33
C LEU A 196 15.83 2.90 18.05
N ARG A 197 17.15 2.84 17.94
CA ARG A 197 17.91 1.59 17.81
C ARG A 197 17.79 0.71 19.07
N GLU A 198 17.86 1.30 20.25
CA GLU A 198 17.71 0.58 21.52
C GLU A 198 16.33 -0.06 21.69
N VAL A 199 15.26 0.62 21.28
CA VAL A 199 13.88 0.11 21.40
C VAL A 199 13.45 -0.78 20.23
N LEU A 200 14.23 -0.87 19.15
CA LEU A 200 13.86 -1.67 17.97
C LEU A 200 13.52 -3.13 18.29
N PRO A 201 14.27 -3.85 19.17
CA PRO A 201 13.88 -5.22 19.53
C PRO A 201 12.49 -5.32 20.17
N GLU A 202 12.10 -4.36 21.00
CA GLU A 202 10.78 -4.26 21.62
C GLU A 202 9.71 -4.01 20.54
N ARG A 203 9.96 -3.10 19.60
CA ARG A 203 9.03 -2.80 18.50
C ARG A 203 8.81 -3.98 17.55
N ILE A 204 9.83 -4.79 17.35
CA ILE A 204 9.72 -6.06 16.62
C ILE A 204 8.82 -7.05 17.37
N ALA A 205 8.98 -7.17 18.69
CA ALA A 205 8.15 -8.05 19.51
C ALA A 205 6.67 -7.61 19.50
N ASP A 206 6.41 -6.31 19.74
CA ASP A 206 5.06 -5.72 19.68
C ASP A 206 4.41 -6.00 18.31
N ALA A 207 5.14 -5.79 17.21
CA ALA A 207 4.61 -6.01 15.88
C ALA A 207 4.30 -7.50 15.63
N LYS A 208 5.12 -8.42 16.12
CA LYS A 208 4.84 -9.86 16.03
C LYS A 208 3.55 -10.26 16.75
N GLU A 209 3.32 -9.69 17.93
CA GLU A 209 2.16 -10.01 18.75
C GLU A 209 0.87 -9.38 18.20
N LEU A 210 0.95 -8.12 17.74
CA LEU A 210 -0.22 -7.29 17.44
C LEU A 210 -0.57 -7.26 15.94
N THR A 211 0.25 -7.86 15.05
CA THR A 211 0.05 -7.75 13.60
C THR A 211 0.14 -9.10 12.88
N GLY A 212 -0.60 -9.22 11.78
CA GLY A 212 -0.52 -10.36 10.88
C GLY A 212 0.73 -10.31 9.98
N LEU A 213 1.01 -11.43 9.30
CA LEU A 213 2.18 -11.56 8.42
C LEU A 213 2.21 -10.49 7.32
N ALA A 214 1.05 -10.20 6.68
CA ALA A 214 0.95 -9.20 5.63
C ALA A 214 1.33 -7.80 6.11
N GLN A 215 0.87 -7.42 7.30
CA GLN A 215 1.19 -6.12 7.91
C GLN A 215 2.69 -6.01 8.22
N ARG A 216 3.30 -7.08 8.72
CA ARG A 216 4.75 -7.13 8.95
C ARG A 216 5.54 -7.02 7.64
N MET A 217 5.11 -7.74 6.59
CA MET A 217 5.71 -7.63 5.25
C MET A 217 5.60 -6.20 4.72
N GLN A 218 4.44 -5.54 4.87
CA GLN A 218 4.24 -4.16 4.44
C GLN A 218 5.24 -3.21 5.10
N VAL A 219 5.37 -3.27 6.44
CA VAL A 219 6.31 -2.39 7.16
C VAL A 219 7.75 -2.62 6.72
N VAL A 220 8.19 -3.88 6.56
CA VAL A 220 9.57 -4.17 6.13
C VAL A 220 9.80 -3.73 4.68
N ARG A 221 8.82 -3.90 3.78
CA ARG A 221 8.89 -3.35 2.43
C ARG A 221 9.08 -1.83 2.46
N ASP A 222 8.31 -1.13 3.28
CA ASP A 222 8.38 0.33 3.38
C ASP A 222 9.74 0.78 3.97
N ILE A 223 10.33 0.01 4.89
CA ILE A 223 11.71 0.22 5.36
C ILE A 223 12.72 -0.03 4.23
N CYS A 224 12.52 -1.07 3.40
CA CYS A 224 13.38 -1.30 2.21
C CYS A 224 13.32 -0.13 1.22
N ILE A 225 12.16 0.53 1.05
CA ILE A 225 12.04 1.73 0.21
C ILE A 225 12.88 2.87 0.77
N VAL A 226 12.93 3.04 2.09
CA VAL A 226 13.81 4.04 2.72
C VAL A 226 15.28 3.72 2.46
N ALA A 227 15.70 2.47 2.68
CA ALA A 227 17.08 2.04 2.42
C ALA A 227 17.50 2.17 0.95
N GLN A 228 16.55 2.11 0.02
CA GLN A 228 16.81 2.32 -1.42
C GLN A 228 16.90 3.78 -1.83
N ALA A 229 16.61 4.73 -0.93
CA ALA A 229 16.69 6.15 -1.22
C ALA A 229 18.12 6.58 -1.59
N GLU A 230 19.11 5.95 -0.99
CA GLU A 230 20.51 6.12 -1.33
C GLU A 230 21.09 4.81 -1.91
N ARG A 231 21.52 4.85 -3.16
CA ARG A 231 22.09 3.65 -3.83
C ARG A 231 23.58 3.86 -4.11
N PRO A 232 24.38 2.81 -4.02
CA PRO A 232 24.05 1.41 -3.65
C PRO A 232 23.78 1.25 -2.13
N ILE A 233 22.90 0.32 -1.77
CA ILE A 233 22.62 -0.02 -0.38
C ILE A 233 23.87 -0.60 0.26
N ALA A 234 24.26 -0.11 1.43
CA ALA A 234 25.43 -0.62 2.15
C ALA A 234 25.16 -2.05 2.69
N ALA A 235 26.22 -2.86 2.76
CA ALA A 235 26.10 -4.24 3.27
C ALA A 235 25.53 -4.29 4.68
N VAL A 236 25.88 -3.32 5.55
CA VAL A 236 25.39 -3.23 6.92
C VAL A 236 23.87 -2.97 6.95
N GLU A 237 23.34 -2.19 6.05
CA GLU A 237 21.90 -1.91 5.94
C GLU A 237 21.14 -3.14 5.47
N ALA A 238 21.66 -3.83 4.45
CA ALA A 238 21.08 -5.09 3.95
C ALA A 238 21.06 -6.18 5.03
N ASP A 239 22.14 -6.31 5.81
CA ASP A 239 22.21 -7.25 6.93
C ASP A 239 21.20 -6.93 8.03
N LEU A 240 21.05 -5.65 8.39
CA LEU A 240 20.06 -5.22 9.37
C LEU A 240 18.63 -5.46 8.89
N LEU A 241 18.32 -5.19 7.63
CA LEU A 241 17.03 -5.50 7.02
C LEU A 241 16.70 -7.00 7.12
N ASN A 242 17.67 -7.87 6.78
CA ASN A 242 17.49 -9.31 6.88
C ASN A 242 17.30 -9.76 8.34
N GLN A 243 18.00 -9.15 9.30
CA GLN A 243 17.82 -9.44 10.73
C GLN A 243 16.41 -9.04 11.22
N ILE A 244 15.92 -7.86 10.83
CA ILE A 244 14.57 -7.41 11.15
C ILE A 244 13.53 -8.36 10.55
N ALA A 245 13.65 -8.70 9.26
CA ALA A 245 12.75 -9.61 8.56
C ALA A 245 12.72 -11.00 9.20
N SER A 246 13.89 -11.56 9.55
CA SER A 246 14.01 -12.85 10.23
C SER A 246 13.33 -12.85 11.60
N LYS A 247 13.52 -11.80 12.40
CA LYS A 247 12.88 -11.68 13.72
C LYS A 247 11.37 -11.52 13.62
N LEU A 248 10.88 -10.94 12.52
CA LEU A 248 9.45 -10.81 12.20
C LEU A 248 8.87 -12.07 11.54
N GLU A 249 9.66 -13.13 11.37
CA GLU A 249 9.27 -14.41 10.76
C GLU A 249 8.80 -14.24 9.30
N LEU A 250 9.44 -13.33 8.56
CA LEU A 250 9.17 -13.15 7.13
C LEU A 250 9.90 -14.21 6.29
N PRO A 251 9.43 -14.49 5.04
CA PRO A 251 10.12 -15.39 4.12
C PRO A 251 11.59 -14.98 3.91
N THR A 252 12.50 -15.94 3.84
CA THR A 252 13.96 -15.72 3.80
C THR A 252 14.42 -14.85 2.62
N ASN A 253 13.70 -14.90 1.49
CA ASN A 253 14.02 -14.14 0.28
C ASN A 253 13.25 -12.81 0.18
N PHE A 254 12.42 -12.47 1.18
CA PHE A 254 11.54 -11.29 1.10
C PHE A 254 12.30 -9.98 0.94
N VAL A 255 13.34 -9.76 1.75
CA VAL A 255 14.18 -8.55 1.66
C VAL A 255 14.88 -8.49 0.31
N THR A 256 15.47 -9.59 -0.16
CA THR A 256 16.10 -9.67 -1.47
C THR A 256 15.13 -9.31 -2.59
N GLN A 257 13.92 -9.85 -2.56
CA GLN A 257 12.85 -9.50 -3.51
C GLN A 257 12.47 -8.03 -3.46
N CYS A 258 12.41 -7.42 -2.27
CA CYS A 258 12.13 -5.99 -2.12
C CYS A 258 13.26 -5.11 -2.65
N LEU A 259 14.52 -5.55 -2.51
CA LEU A 259 15.70 -4.78 -2.91
C LEU A 259 16.10 -4.99 -4.39
N GLU A 260 15.94 -6.22 -4.90
CA GLU A 260 16.22 -6.59 -6.30
C GLU A 260 15.03 -6.39 -7.19
N GLY A 261 13.84 -6.49 -6.62
CA GLY A 261 12.64 -6.08 -7.30
C GLY A 261 12.87 -4.65 -7.74
N SER A 262 13.51 -4.48 -8.92
CA SER A 262 13.28 -3.30 -9.71
C SER A 262 11.78 -3.12 -9.63
N ILE A 263 11.35 -1.91 -9.33
CA ILE A 263 9.96 -1.50 -9.49
C ILE A 263 9.67 -1.78 -10.97
N GLU A 264 9.41 -3.06 -11.31
CA GLU A 264 8.84 -3.43 -12.59
C GLU A 264 7.43 -2.88 -12.53
N LEU A 265 7.32 -1.67 -13.02
CA LEU A 265 6.07 -1.02 -13.34
C LEU A 265 5.61 -1.67 -14.67
N ASP A 266 5.14 -2.95 -14.58
CA ASP A 266 4.46 -3.62 -15.69
C ASP A 266 3.20 -2.85 -16.12
#